data_a944f075762fc9bce73dc8a9f87afc44
#
_entry.id   a944f075762fc9bce73dc8a9f87afc44
#
_cell.length_a   1.000
_cell.length_b   1.000
_cell.length_c   1.000
_cell.angle_alpha   90.00
_cell.angle_beta   90.00
_cell.angle_gamma   90.00
#
_symmetry.space_group_name_H-M   'P 1'
#
loop_
_entity.id
_entity.type
_entity.pdbx_description
1 polymer ?
#
loop_
_entity_poly.entity_id
_entity_poly.type
_entity_poly.pdbx_seq_one_letter_code
_entity_poly.pdbx_strand_id
1 'polypeptide(L)'
;QFATVSDWGRLEEEISLRHLIHFLGKYDKYLVVPKDLQVDYPGFGIKRFDNKYFGSPHAHRDLMLSPKCYFYKAFIDYKYVLIYHLDSLVFSDQLKEWCEMDFDVIGAPWIKHKDTPYAGKLEIEGKVGNGGFSLRKIESFLKVSYSTRYCIEPAKYWQMYYAGKPKLQQYLNLPKKFLKHLKV
;
A
#
# COMPACT_ATOMS: atom_id res chain seq x y z
N GLN A 1 -3.92 -6.46 -2.27
CA GLN A 1 -3.54 -7.87 -2.22
C GLN A 1 -2.61 -8.07 -3.38
N PHE A 2 -1.41 -8.33 -3.10
CA PHE A 2 -0.60 -8.97 -4.08
C PHE A 2 -1.23 -10.35 -4.21
N ALA A 3 -1.72 -10.71 -5.38
CA ALA A 3 -2.30 -12.02 -5.58
C ALA A 3 -1.23 -13.07 -5.24
N THR A 4 -1.36 -13.68 -4.08
CA THR A 4 -0.64 -14.90 -3.80
C THR A 4 -1.39 -16.00 -4.55
N VAL A 5 -0.69 -16.78 -5.36
CA VAL A 5 -1.29 -17.85 -6.20
C VAL A 5 -2.10 -18.87 -5.38
N SER A 6 -1.90 -18.94 -4.07
CA SER A 6 -2.66 -19.80 -3.18
C SER A 6 -4.15 -19.42 -3.00
N ASP A 7 -4.52 -18.18 -3.34
CA ASP A 7 -5.89 -17.67 -3.19
C ASP A 7 -6.65 -17.56 -4.52
N TRP A 8 -6.05 -18.01 -5.61
CA TRP A 8 -6.69 -18.02 -6.93
C TRP A 8 -7.72 -19.15 -6.99
N GLY A 9 -8.97 -18.81 -6.91
CA GLY A 9 -10.04 -19.77 -7.02
C GLY A 9 -11.41 -19.24 -6.62
N ARG A 10 -11.47 -17.99 -6.20
CA ARG A 10 -12.75 -17.34 -5.96
C ARG A 10 -13.26 -16.72 -7.24
N LEU A 11 -14.54 -16.94 -7.52
CA LEU A 11 -15.19 -16.41 -8.71
C LEU A 11 -15.03 -14.89 -8.86
N GLU A 12 -15.08 -14.18 -7.74
CA GLU A 12 -14.94 -12.73 -7.69
C GLU A 12 -13.54 -12.26 -8.13
N GLU A 13 -12.50 -13.00 -7.77
CA GLU A 13 -11.10 -12.69 -8.14
C GLU A 13 -10.87 -12.92 -9.64
N GLU A 14 -11.48 -13.97 -10.20
CA GLU A 14 -11.42 -14.23 -11.63
C GLU A 14 -12.15 -13.14 -12.43
N ILE A 15 -13.32 -12.69 -11.96
CA ILE A 15 -14.06 -11.59 -12.58
C ILE A 15 -13.21 -10.31 -12.54
N SER A 16 -12.61 -9.99 -11.39
CA SER A 16 -11.75 -8.84 -11.23
C SER A 16 -10.56 -8.86 -12.19
N LEU A 17 -9.90 -10.01 -12.31
CA LEU A 17 -8.76 -10.18 -13.21
C LEU A 17 -9.17 -10.04 -14.69
N ARG A 18 -10.32 -10.57 -15.08
CA ARG A 18 -10.87 -10.39 -16.44
C ARG A 18 -11.16 -8.93 -16.74
N HIS A 19 -11.72 -8.17 -15.79
CA HIS A 19 -11.92 -6.73 -15.91
C HIS A 19 -10.60 -5.97 -16.05
N LEU A 20 -9.60 -6.30 -15.25
CA LEU A 20 -8.27 -5.72 -15.36
C LEU A 20 -7.68 -5.94 -16.76
N ILE A 21 -7.74 -7.17 -17.27
CA ILE A 21 -7.20 -7.51 -18.59
C ILE A 21 -8.00 -6.82 -19.70
N HIS A 22 -9.32 -6.78 -19.59
CA HIS A 22 -10.18 -6.15 -20.59
C HIS A 22 -9.97 -4.63 -20.70
N PHE A 23 -10.02 -3.91 -19.58
CA PHE A 23 -9.96 -2.47 -19.60
C PHE A 23 -8.51 -1.91 -19.58
N LEU A 24 -7.60 -2.56 -18.84
CA LEU A 24 -6.23 -2.08 -18.65
C LEU A 24 -5.17 -2.99 -19.27
N GLY A 25 -5.58 -3.89 -20.17
CA GLY A 25 -4.69 -4.89 -20.78
C GLY A 25 -3.52 -4.31 -21.58
N LYS A 26 -3.63 -3.09 -22.09
CA LYS A 26 -2.57 -2.40 -22.83
C LYS A 26 -1.42 -1.88 -21.95
N TYR A 27 -1.61 -1.80 -20.62
CA TYR A 27 -0.59 -1.36 -19.69
C TYR A 27 0.25 -2.55 -19.19
N ASP A 28 1.48 -2.28 -18.80
CA ASP A 28 2.32 -3.28 -18.17
C ASP A 28 1.71 -3.76 -16.87
N LYS A 29 1.62 -5.06 -16.69
CA LYS A 29 1.03 -5.73 -15.53
C LYS A 29 2.06 -6.58 -14.83
N TYR A 30 2.08 -6.52 -13.50
CA TYR A 30 3.03 -7.28 -12.69
C TYR A 30 2.33 -8.03 -11.57
N LEU A 31 2.72 -9.27 -11.39
CA LEU A 31 2.47 -10.00 -10.15
C LEU A 31 3.60 -9.71 -9.17
N VAL A 32 3.21 -9.37 -7.96
CA VAL A 32 4.13 -9.17 -6.85
C VAL A 32 4.05 -10.39 -5.94
N VAL A 33 5.12 -11.15 -5.88
CA VAL A 33 5.11 -12.50 -5.29
C VAL A 33 6.30 -12.72 -4.36
N PRO A 34 6.20 -13.71 -3.44
CA PRO A 34 7.34 -14.16 -2.64
C PRO A 34 8.46 -14.72 -3.53
N LYS A 35 9.70 -14.65 -3.04
CA LYS A 35 10.87 -15.15 -3.80
C LYS A 35 10.73 -16.61 -4.18
N ASP A 36 10.24 -17.43 -3.27
CA ASP A 36 10.22 -18.89 -3.42
C ASP A 36 9.02 -19.40 -4.22
N LEU A 37 8.04 -18.51 -4.50
CA LEU A 37 6.85 -18.91 -5.25
C LEU A 37 7.17 -19.01 -6.74
N GLN A 38 7.06 -20.21 -7.29
CA GLN A 38 7.14 -20.44 -8.73
C GLN A 38 5.76 -20.14 -9.33
N VAL A 39 5.70 -19.09 -10.11
CA VAL A 39 4.50 -18.67 -10.82
C VAL A 39 4.88 -18.07 -12.15
N ASP A 40 4.10 -18.38 -13.16
CA ASP A 40 4.09 -17.74 -14.46
C ASP A 40 2.64 -17.47 -14.83
N TYR A 41 2.36 -16.26 -15.29
CA TYR A 41 1.02 -15.88 -15.74
C TYR A 41 1.13 -15.11 -17.05
N PRO A 42 0.54 -15.61 -18.15
CA PRO A 42 0.69 -14.98 -19.46
C PRO A 42 0.27 -13.51 -19.46
N GLY A 43 1.14 -12.66 -19.99
CA GLY A 43 0.91 -11.23 -20.09
C GLY A 43 1.19 -10.44 -18.80
N PHE A 44 1.79 -11.07 -17.77
CA PHE A 44 2.24 -10.41 -16.56
C PHE A 44 3.74 -10.57 -16.35
N GLY A 45 4.42 -9.49 -16.03
CA GLY A 45 5.76 -9.53 -15.47
C GLY A 45 5.74 -10.00 -14.02
N ILE A 46 6.86 -10.52 -13.52
CA ILE A 46 6.97 -11.01 -12.14
C ILE A 46 7.95 -10.14 -11.36
N LYS A 47 7.52 -9.57 -10.24
CA LYS A 47 8.37 -8.88 -9.27
C LYS A 47 8.42 -9.68 -7.97
N ARG A 48 9.62 -10.18 -7.61
CA ARG A 48 9.84 -11.06 -6.46
C ARG A 48 10.40 -10.28 -5.28
N PHE A 49 9.81 -10.49 -4.10
CA PHE A 49 10.24 -9.87 -2.85
C PHE A 49 10.43 -10.92 -1.75
N ASP A 50 11.10 -10.54 -0.68
CA ASP A 50 11.37 -11.39 0.46
C ASP A 50 10.07 -11.95 1.06
N ASN A 51 10.08 -13.25 1.41
CA ASN A 51 8.90 -13.99 1.89
C ASN A 51 8.26 -13.38 3.14
N LYS A 52 9.04 -12.68 3.97
CA LYS A 52 8.54 -11.97 5.16
C LYS A 52 7.47 -10.91 4.87
N TYR A 53 7.38 -10.43 3.62
CA TYR A 53 6.40 -9.44 3.18
C TYR A 53 5.08 -10.06 2.71
N PHE A 54 4.88 -11.35 2.96
CA PHE A 54 3.69 -12.10 2.55
C PHE A 54 3.17 -12.94 3.72
N GLY A 55 1.93 -13.42 3.62
CA GLY A 55 1.36 -14.36 4.58
C GLY A 55 0.83 -13.75 5.89
N SER A 56 0.92 -12.43 6.10
CA SER A 56 0.26 -11.77 7.22
C SER A 56 -0.57 -10.55 6.78
N PRO A 57 -1.60 -10.15 7.53
CA PRO A 57 -2.48 -9.03 7.15
C PRO A 57 -1.77 -7.69 6.97
N HIS A 58 -0.55 -7.54 7.50
CA HIS A 58 0.22 -6.29 7.45
C HIS A 58 1.47 -6.38 6.57
N ALA A 59 1.85 -7.57 6.13
CA ALA A 59 3.11 -7.79 5.43
C ALA A 59 3.23 -6.99 4.12
N HIS A 60 2.16 -6.90 3.34
CA HIS A 60 2.13 -6.08 2.12
C HIS A 60 2.33 -4.59 2.41
N ARG A 61 1.76 -4.08 3.51
CA ARG A 61 1.97 -2.70 3.95
C ARG A 61 3.45 -2.48 4.32
N ASP A 62 4.06 -3.44 5.00
CA ASP A 62 5.45 -3.36 5.42
C ASP A 62 6.41 -3.38 4.22
N LEU A 63 6.07 -4.07 3.14
CA LEU A 63 6.80 -4.00 1.88
C LEU A 63 6.72 -2.59 1.27
N MET A 64 5.51 -2.04 1.14
CA MET A 64 5.28 -0.73 0.52
C MET A 64 5.84 0.43 1.36
N LEU A 65 5.80 0.33 2.70
CA LEU A 65 6.29 1.34 3.62
C LEU A 65 7.73 1.09 4.10
N SER A 66 8.40 0.07 3.55
CA SER A 66 9.79 -0.25 3.91
C SER A 66 10.69 0.99 3.76
N PRO A 67 11.48 1.34 4.78
CA PRO A 67 12.44 2.44 4.71
C PRO A 67 13.47 2.28 3.58
N LYS A 68 13.69 1.06 3.11
CA LYS A 68 14.57 0.77 1.97
C LYS A 68 13.87 0.92 0.62
N CYS A 69 12.57 1.23 0.60
CA CYS A 69 11.75 1.50 -0.58
C CYS A 69 11.79 0.37 -1.62
N TYR A 70 11.92 -0.88 -1.19
CA TYR A 70 12.07 -2.02 -2.11
C TYR A 70 10.97 -2.07 -3.17
N PHE A 71 9.73 -1.85 -2.77
CA PHE A 71 8.59 -1.88 -3.68
C PHE A 71 8.72 -0.82 -4.77
N TYR A 72 8.80 0.46 -4.40
CA TYR A 72 8.83 1.55 -5.38
C TYR A 72 10.10 1.56 -6.23
N LYS A 73 11.24 1.11 -5.69
CA LYS A 73 12.47 0.92 -6.47
C LYS A 73 12.32 -0.13 -7.57
N ALA A 74 11.56 -1.18 -7.33
CA ALA A 74 11.33 -2.21 -8.34
C ALA A 74 10.51 -1.71 -9.55
N PHE A 75 9.89 -0.53 -9.41
CA PHE A 75 9.10 0.13 -10.45
C PHE A 75 9.62 1.53 -10.80
N ILE A 76 10.92 1.81 -10.57
CA ILE A 76 11.51 3.13 -10.72
C ILE A 76 11.44 3.67 -12.16
N ASP A 77 11.36 2.79 -13.15
CA ASP A 77 11.24 3.13 -14.57
C ASP A 77 9.85 3.65 -14.96
N TYR A 78 8.88 3.57 -14.06
CA TYR A 78 7.51 4.06 -14.25
C TYR A 78 7.27 5.37 -13.50
N LYS A 79 6.45 6.24 -14.08
CA LYS A 79 5.99 7.46 -13.39
C LYS A 79 4.97 7.14 -12.31
N TYR A 80 4.06 6.20 -12.60
CA TYR A 80 2.97 5.77 -11.73
C TYR A 80 2.90 4.27 -11.59
N VAL A 81 2.38 3.81 -10.48
CA VAL A 81 1.96 2.42 -10.25
C VAL A 81 0.52 2.39 -9.75
N LEU A 82 -0.32 1.59 -10.39
CA LEU A 82 -1.65 1.27 -9.89
C LEU A 82 -1.56 0.02 -9.01
N ILE A 83 -1.85 0.17 -7.73
CA ILE A 83 -2.08 -0.98 -6.86
C ILE A 83 -3.49 -1.48 -7.13
N TYR A 84 -3.61 -2.74 -7.47
CA TYR A 84 -4.87 -3.39 -7.81
C TYR A 84 -5.03 -4.67 -7.00
N HIS A 85 -5.97 -4.67 -6.07
CA HIS A 85 -6.36 -5.87 -5.37
C HIS A 85 -7.51 -6.54 -6.12
N LEU A 86 -7.56 -7.87 -6.13
CA LEU A 86 -8.59 -8.62 -6.85
C LEU A 86 -9.99 -8.58 -6.20
N ASP A 87 -10.15 -7.87 -5.07
CA ASP A 87 -11.44 -7.49 -4.49
C ASP A 87 -11.96 -6.15 -5.04
N SER A 88 -11.28 -5.58 -6.04
CA SER A 88 -11.65 -4.35 -6.73
C SER A 88 -12.06 -4.64 -8.17
N LEU A 89 -12.87 -3.76 -8.77
CA LEU A 89 -13.27 -3.85 -10.18
C LEU A 89 -12.97 -2.54 -10.91
N VAL A 90 -12.39 -2.64 -12.09
CA VAL A 90 -12.24 -1.54 -13.03
C VAL A 90 -13.33 -1.64 -14.10
N PHE A 91 -13.94 -0.51 -14.45
CA PHE A 91 -15.07 -0.45 -15.39
C PHE A 91 -14.79 0.37 -16.65
N SER A 92 -13.66 1.06 -16.70
CA SER A 92 -13.25 1.87 -17.85
C SER A 92 -11.75 2.10 -17.88
N ASP A 93 -11.22 2.40 -19.06
CA ASP A 93 -9.82 2.79 -19.24
C ASP A 93 -9.67 4.31 -19.17
N GLN A 94 -9.61 4.84 -17.95
CA GLN A 94 -9.32 6.25 -17.67
C GLN A 94 -7.95 6.42 -16.99
N LEU A 95 -7.13 5.38 -16.95
CA LEU A 95 -5.87 5.40 -16.19
C LEU A 95 -4.93 6.51 -16.66
N LYS A 96 -4.85 6.74 -17.96
CA LYS A 96 -4.01 7.81 -18.53
C LYS A 96 -4.49 9.20 -18.08
N GLU A 97 -5.79 9.46 -18.10
CA GLU A 97 -6.39 10.73 -17.64
C GLU A 97 -6.04 11.00 -16.18
N TRP A 98 -6.17 9.99 -15.32
CA TRP A 98 -5.79 10.08 -13.90
C TRP A 98 -4.30 10.34 -13.69
N CYS A 99 -3.42 9.75 -14.54
CA CYS A 99 -1.98 10.03 -14.49
C CYS A 99 -1.64 11.46 -14.93
N GLU A 100 -2.41 12.03 -15.88
CA GLU A 100 -2.22 13.40 -16.38
C GLU A 100 -2.61 14.47 -15.38
N MET A 101 -3.49 14.16 -14.41
CA MET A 101 -3.83 15.06 -13.30
C MET A 101 -2.67 15.32 -12.32
N ASP A 102 -1.60 14.58 -12.43
CA ASP A 102 -0.34 14.71 -11.69
C ASP A 102 -0.45 14.70 -10.14
N PHE A 103 -1.48 14.07 -9.59
CA PHE A 103 -1.59 13.85 -8.16
C PHE A 103 -0.55 12.85 -7.66
N ASP A 104 -0.09 13.02 -6.42
CA ASP A 104 0.83 12.09 -5.77
C ASP A 104 0.17 10.74 -5.45
N VAL A 105 -1.10 10.78 -5.05
CA VAL A 105 -1.94 9.62 -4.71
C VAL A 105 -3.37 9.86 -5.13
N ILE A 106 -3.96 8.88 -5.79
CA ILE A 106 -5.40 8.79 -6.03
C ILE A 106 -5.85 7.43 -5.50
N GLY A 107 -6.84 7.40 -4.66
CA GLY A 107 -7.34 6.15 -4.09
C GLY A 107 -8.79 6.26 -3.65
N ALA A 108 -9.41 5.12 -3.41
CA ALA A 108 -10.78 5.05 -2.96
C ALA A 108 -10.97 5.74 -1.60
N PRO A 109 -12.09 6.43 -1.39
CA PRO A 109 -12.42 7.00 -0.08
C PRO A 109 -12.74 5.88 0.92
N TRP A 110 -12.48 6.14 2.19
CA TRP A 110 -12.99 5.32 3.26
C TRP A 110 -14.48 5.58 3.45
N ILE A 111 -15.29 4.58 3.15
CA ILE A 111 -16.74 4.66 3.31
C ILE A 111 -17.09 4.25 4.74
N LYS A 112 -17.96 5.04 5.38
CA LYS A 112 -18.50 4.68 6.69
C LYS A 112 -19.39 3.45 6.55
N HIS A 113 -18.98 2.35 7.15
CA HIS A 113 -19.79 1.15 7.24
C HIS A 113 -19.81 0.63 8.66
N LYS A 114 -21.00 0.34 9.19
CA LYS A 114 -21.18 -0.10 10.59
C LYS A 114 -20.40 -1.39 10.92
N ASP A 115 -20.20 -2.22 9.91
CA ASP A 115 -19.63 -3.56 10.05
C ASP A 115 -18.13 -3.62 9.69
N THR A 116 -17.48 -2.48 9.42
CA THR A 116 -16.04 -2.51 9.16
C THR A 116 -15.26 -2.64 10.47
N PRO A 117 -14.14 -3.40 10.50
CA PRO A 117 -13.28 -3.53 11.69
C PRO A 117 -12.74 -2.19 12.21
N TYR A 118 -12.84 -1.15 11.42
CA TYR A 118 -12.37 0.21 11.68
C TYR A 118 -13.51 1.19 12.03
N ALA A 119 -14.76 0.71 12.06
CA ALA A 119 -15.91 1.54 12.43
C ALA A 119 -15.69 2.19 13.80
N GLY A 120 -15.72 3.51 13.84
CA GLY A 120 -15.56 4.29 15.08
C GLY A 120 -14.16 4.42 15.64
N LYS A 121 -13.12 3.82 15.00
CA LYS A 121 -11.73 3.88 15.50
C LYS A 121 -10.85 4.92 14.82
N LEU A 122 -11.27 5.46 13.68
CA LEU A 122 -10.43 6.35 12.90
C LEU A 122 -11.24 7.55 12.43
N GLU A 123 -10.74 8.75 12.67
CA GLU A 123 -11.21 10.00 12.06
C GLU A 123 -10.91 10.06 10.55
N ILE A 124 -11.13 8.93 9.83
CA ILE A 124 -10.79 8.79 8.40
C ILE A 124 -12.02 8.73 7.50
N GLU A 125 -13.22 8.83 8.08
CA GLU A 125 -14.44 8.88 7.29
C GLU A 125 -14.39 10.02 6.27
N GLY A 126 -14.66 9.71 5.01
CA GLY A 126 -14.59 10.67 3.92
C GLY A 126 -13.16 11.06 3.48
N LYS A 127 -12.12 10.50 4.11
CA LYS A 127 -10.73 10.69 3.66
C LYS A 127 -10.34 9.62 2.66
N VAL A 128 -9.44 9.97 1.76
CA VAL A 128 -8.82 9.05 0.82
C VAL A 128 -7.69 8.29 1.53
N GLY A 129 -7.49 7.02 1.21
CA GLY A 129 -6.41 6.25 1.82
C GLY A 129 -6.59 4.74 1.76
N ASN A 130 -7.65 4.24 1.13
CA ASN A 130 -7.76 2.83 0.84
C ASN A 130 -6.66 2.45 -0.16
N GLY A 131 -5.79 1.53 0.26
CA GLY A 131 -4.60 1.17 -0.50
C GLY A 131 -4.80 0.06 -1.54
N GLY A 132 -5.94 -0.64 -1.50
CA GLY A 132 -6.21 -1.81 -2.33
C GLY A 132 -6.50 -1.48 -3.79
N PHE A 133 -7.04 -0.29 -4.05
CA PHE A 133 -7.18 0.28 -5.38
C PHE A 133 -6.68 1.72 -5.34
N SER A 134 -5.42 1.92 -5.73
CA SER A 134 -4.81 3.24 -5.64
C SER A 134 -3.72 3.47 -6.68
N LEU A 135 -3.78 4.62 -7.33
CA LEU A 135 -2.75 5.11 -8.24
C LEU A 135 -1.74 5.95 -7.44
N ARG A 136 -0.45 5.67 -7.61
CA ARG A 136 0.62 6.27 -6.82
C ARG A 136 1.75 6.75 -7.71
N LYS A 137 2.17 8.01 -7.52
CA LYS A 137 3.34 8.60 -8.19
C LYS A 137 4.61 8.08 -7.52
N ILE A 138 5.43 7.35 -8.25
CA ILE A 138 6.59 6.63 -7.68
C ILE A 138 7.61 7.58 -7.07
N GLU A 139 7.93 8.68 -7.76
CA GLU A 139 8.85 9.71 -7.28
C GLU A 139 8.43 10.25 -5.90
N SER A 140 7.15 10.56 -5.72
CA SER A 140 6.62 11.09 -4.46
C SER A 140 6.74 10.11 -3.31
N PHE A 141 6.47 8.83 -3.57
CA PHE A 141 6.64 7.78 -2.56
C PHE A 141 8.11 7.55 -2.20
N LEU A 142 9.01 7.58 -3.18
CA LEU A 142 10.45 7.53 -2.92
C LEU A 142 10.90 8.73 -2.09
N LYS A 143 10.49 9.94 -2.46
CA LYS A 143 10.81 11.18 -1.75
C LYS A 143 10.34 11.15 -0.29
N VAL A 144 9.09 10.73 -0.04
CA VAL A 144 8.57 10.58 1.33
C VAL A 144 9.33 9.51 2.10
N SER A 145 9.62 8.37 1.48
CA SER A 145 10.31 7.26 2.13
C SER A 145 11.75 7.58 2.52
N TYR A 146 12.43 8.44 1.75
CA TYR A 146 13.77 8.93 2.07
C TYR A 146 13.77 10.20 2.94
N SER A 147 12.61 10.83 3.12
CA SER A 147 12.52 12.01 3.97
C SER A 147 12.85 11.67 5.42
N THR A 148 13.57 12.55 6.08
CA THR A 148 13.80 12.50 7.53
C THR A 148 12.70 13.23 8.31
N ARG A 149 11.71 13.80 7.61
CA ARG A 149 10.59 14.51 8.24
C ARG A 149 9.50 13.52 8.64
N TYR A 150 8.90 13.76 9.80
CA TYR A 150 7.72 13.00 10.25
C TYR A 150 6.44 13.53 9.62
N CYS A 151 5.53 12.63 9.30
CA CYS A 151 4.14 12.98 8.95
C CYS A 151 3.25 13.13 10.20
N ILE A 152 3.71 12.69 11.36
CA ILE A 152 2.99 12.77 12.65
C ILE A 152 3.85 13.56 13.63
N GLU A 153 3.24 14.50 14.35
CA GLU A 153 3.92 15.22 15.40
C GLU A 153 4.43 14.26 16.49
N PRO A 154 5.66 14.46 17.04
CA PRO A 154 6.24 13.57 18.02
C PRO A 154 5.38 13.34 19.26
N ALA A 155 4.66 14.37 19.73
CA ALA A 155 3.75 14.24 20.86
C ALA A 155 2.56 13.32 20.54
N LYS A 156 1.98 13.44 19.34
CA LYS A 156 0.89 12.58 18.87
C LYS A 156 1.38 11.15 18.65
N TYR A 157 2.57 10.98 18.07
CA TYR A 157 3.23 9.68 17.92
C TYR A 157 3.44 9.01 19.28
N TRP A 158 3.96 9.75 20.28
CA TRP A 158 4.11 9.25 21.63
C TRP A 158 2.80 8.77 22.24
N GLN A 159 1.75 9.58 22.12
CA GLN A 159 0.42 9.25 22.65
C GLN A 159 -0.13 7.95 22.01
N MET A 160 0.03 7.79 20.71
CA MET A 160 -0.48 6.61 19.99
C MET A 160 0.27 5.31 20.34
N TYR A 161 1.58 5.37 20.49
CA TYR A 161 2.40 4.15 20.56
C TYR A 161 2.99 3.85 21.93
N TYR A 162 3.10 4.85 22.81
CA TYR A 162 3.78 4.68 24.08
C TYR A 162 2.95 5.04 25.33
N ALA A 163 1.93 5.87 25.24
CA ALA A 163 1.15 6.31 26.40
C ALA A 163 0.50 5.13 27.19
N GLY A 164 0.11 4.06 26.48
CA GLY A 164 -0.47 2.84 27.08
C GLY A 164 0.55 1.73 27.42
N LYS A 165 1.86 1.98 27.24
CA LYS A 165 2.88 0.97 27.52
C LYS A 165 3.33 1.00 28.99
N PRO A 166 3.97 -0.08 29.53
CA PRO A 166 4.56 -0.09 30.87
C PRO A 166 5.51 1.08 31.10
N LYS A 167 5.56 1.62 32.33
CA LYS A 167 6.35 2.82 32.68
C LYS A 167 7.80 2.74 32.24
N LEU A 168 8.44 1.58 32.35
CA LEU A 168 9.82 1.38 31.92
C LEU A 168 9.99 1.62 30.40
N GLN A 169 9.07 1.10 29.59
CA GLN A 169 9.10 1.33 28.15
C GLN A 169 8.81 2.78 27.78
N GLN A 170 7.92 3.43 28.52
CA GLN A 170 7.69 4.86 28.35
C GLN A 170 8.96 5.65 28.63
N TYR A 171 9.64 5.36 29.75
CA TYR A 171 10.87 6.06 30.15
C TYR A 171 11.99 5.90 29.13
N LEU A 172 12.26 4.67 28.70
CA LEU A 172 13.29 4.37 27.69
C LEU A 172 13.04 5.07 26.33
N ASN A 173 11.78 5.34 25.99
CA ASN A 173 11.41 5.99 24.74
C ASN A 173 11.07 7.48 24.89
N LEU A 174 11.20 8.05 26.09
CA LEU A 174 10.88 9.45 26.37
C LEU A 174 11.52 10.46 25.39
N PRO A 175 12.77 10.28 24.92
CA PRO A 175 13.36 11.17 23.93
C PRO A 175 12.56 11.28 22.64
N LYS A 176 11.87 10.21 22.21
CA LYS A 176 11.04 10.22 20.99
C LYS A 176 9.85 11.17 21.06
N LYS A 177 9.43 11.58 22.26
CA LYS A 177 8.36 12.57 22.47
C LYS A 177 8.79 13.98 22.02
N PHE A 178 10.06 14.25 22.01
CA PHE A 178 10.62 15.59 21.79
C PHE A 178 11.44 15.71 20.50
N LEU A 179 11.92 14.61 19.96
CA LEU A 179 12.77 14.59 18.78
C LEU A 179 11.94 14.76 17.50
N LYS A 180 11.97 15.96 16.93
CA LYS A 180 11.14 16.35 15.77
C LYS A 180 11.61 15.77 14.42
N HIS A 181 12.73 15.07 14.34
CA HIS A 181 13.38 14.76 13.07
C HIS A 181 13.93 13.34 12.94
N LEU A 182 13.64 12.42 13.85
CA LEU A 182 14.09 11.04 13.73
C LEU A 182 12.99 10.18 13.08
N LYS A 183 13.33 9.49 12.00
CA LYS A 183 12.52 8.35 11.52
C LYS A 183 12.56 7.25 12.57
N VAL A 184 11.42 6.80 13.02
CA VAL A 184 11.29 5.64 13.92
C VAL A 184 10.92 4.43 13.12
#